data_88b6416dd6d443e56c5ee80bbb1166f8
#
_entry.id   88b6416dd6d443e56c5ee80bbb1166f8
#
_cell.length_a   1.000
_cell.length_b   1.000
_cell.length_c   1.000
_cell.angle_alpha   90.00
_cell.angle_beta   90.00
_cell.angle_gamma   90.00
#
_symmetry.space_group_name_H-M   'P 1'
#
loop_
_entity.id
_entity.type
_entity.pdbx_description
1 polymer ?
#
loop_
_entity_poly.entity_id
_entity_poly.type
_entity_poly.pdbx_seq_one_letter_code
_entity_poly.pdbx_strand_id
1 'polypeptide(L)'
;MLLVGLTGGIGAGKSTVSELLADLGACIVDADEIARQLQSAGSPVLVKMVERFGEAILNGDGSLNRAGVAEIVFGSDDASKAALKDLNGIVHPAMQAEIMRQIKLGHDGGQHVVLDFPLLAENPRDDLDATIVVDIDPETAVDRLVNIRGMDETDARNRIANQASREKRLAIASHVVDNSGDVDALRTQVEDVWGQITG
;
A
#
# COMPACT_ATOMS: atom_id res chain seq x y z
N MET A 1 12.83 16.51 -9.71
CA MET A 1 12.72 15.20 -9.05
C MET A 1 11.36 14.63 -9.42
N LEU A 2 11.28 13.32 -9.65
CA LEU A 2 10.06 12.64 -10.07
C LEU A 2 9.34 12.03 -8.86
N LEU A 3 8.01 11.91 -8.96
CA LEU A 3 7.16 11.15 -8.08
C LEU A 3 6.61 9.93 -8.83
N VAL A 4 7.05 8.75 -8.46
CA VAL A 4 6.69 7.49 -9.11
C VAL A 4 5.78 6.67 -8.19
N GLY A 5 4.65 6.23 -8.69
CA GLY A 5 3.77 5.30 -7.99
C GLY A 5 4.27 3.86 -8.14
N LEU A 6 4.29 3.10 -7.04
CA LEU A 6 4.54 1.65 -7.04
C LEU A 6 3.32 0.93 -6.50
N THR A 7 2.79 0.00 -7.28
CA THR A 7 1.65 -0.83 -6.87
C THR A 7 1.80 -2.27 -7.37
N GLY A 8 0.94 -3.14 -6.89
CA GLY A 8 0.94 -4.55 -7.28
C GLY A 8 -0.07 -5.35 -6.44
N GLY A 9 -0.53 -6.47 -6.97
CA GLY A 9 -1.44 -7.35 -6.24
C GLY A 9 -0.78 -8.00 -5.01
N ILE A 10 -1.60 -8.48 -4.09
CA ILE A 10 -1.10 -9.29 -2.98
C ILE A 10 -0.33 -10.50 -3.52
N GLY A 11 0.85 -10.78 -2.96
CA GLY A 11 1.71 -11.87 -3.44
C GLY A 11 2.59 -11.52 -4.64
N ALA A 12 2.41 -10.34 -5.29
CA ALA A 12 3.20 -9.94 -6.45
C ALA A 12 4.69 -9.64 -6.16
N GLY A 13 5.07 -9.47 -4.89
CA GLY A 13 6.47 -9.18 -4.52
C GLY A 13 6.83 -7.69 -4.60
N LYS A 14 5.86 -6.80 -4.47
CA LYS A 14 6.04 -5.35 -4.44
C LYS A 14 7.11 -4.88 -3.45
N SER A 15 7.22 -5.48 -2.26
CA SER A 15 8.23 -5.14 -1.25
C SER A 15 9.65 -5.35 -1.75
N THR A 16 9.91 -6.44 -2.47
CA THR A 16 11.23 -6.69 -3.07
C THR A 16 11.57 -5.63 -4.13
N VAL A 17 10.60 -5.23 -4.95
CA VAL A 17 10.79 -4.15 -5.93
C VAL A 17 11.02 -2.82 -5.22
N SER A 18 10.31 -2.53 -4.13
CA SER A 18 10.51 -1.34 -3.31
C SER A 18 11.93 -1.27 -2.73
N GLU A 19 12.44 -2.39 -2.20
CA GLU A 19 13.83 -2.51 -1.70
C GLU A 19 14.85 -2.29 -2.82
N LEU A 20 14.65 -2.89 -4.00
CA LEU A 20 15.55 -2.70 -5.15
C LEU A 20 15.57 -1.24 -5.62
N LEU A 21 14.42 -0.56 -5.64
CA LEU A 21 14.36 0.88 -5.99
C LEU A 21 15.06 1.75 -4.93
N ALA A 22 14.97 1.39 -3.65
CA ALA A 22 15.73 2.06 -2.59
C ALA A 22 17.25 1.89 -2.77
N ASP A 23 17.72 0.69 -3.12
CA ASP A 23 19.13 0.41 -3.44
C ASP A 23 19.63 1.25 -4.64
N LEU A 24 18.74 1.59 -5.58
CA LEU A 24 19.00 2.48 -6.71
C LEU A 24 18.91 3.98 -6.36
N GLY A 25 18.73 4.31 -5.08
CA GLY A 25 18.74 5.69 -4.57
C GLY A 25 17.39 6.38 -4.52
N ALA A 26 16.29 5.67 -4.75
CA ALA A 26 14.96 6.23 -4.59
C ALA A 26 14.62 6.45 -3.09
N CYS A 27 13.93 7.54 -2.79
CA CYS A 27 13.30 7.74 -1.49
C CYS A 27 11.94 7.01 -1.49
N ILE A 28 11.80 5.98 -0.65
CA ILE A 28 10.55 5.21 -0.56
C ILE A 28 9.61 5.85 0.46
N VAL A 29 8.38 6.11 0.03
CA VAL A 29 7.26 6.55 0.88
C VAL A 29 6.24 5.43 0.93
N ASP A 30 6.27 4.64 2.01
CA ASP A 30 5.38 3.49 2.22
C ASP A 30 4.08 3.93 2.88
N ALA A 31 2.97 3.92 2.11
CA ALA A 31 1.66 4.32 2.58
C ALA A 31 1.10 3.39 3.67
N ASP A 32 1.40 2.09 3.63
CA ASP A 32 0.98 1.13 4.65
C ASP A 32 1.73 1.36 5.98
N GLU A 33 3.04 1.66 5.91
CA GLU A 33 3.83 2.00 7.09
C GLU A 33 3.36 3.31 7.71
N ILE A 34 3.10 4.34 6.90
CA ILE A 34 2.51 5.60 7.37
C ILE A 34 1.18 5.34 8.09
N ALA A 35 0.29 4.52 7.50
CA ALA A 35 -0.98 4.18 8.13
C ALA A 35 -0.78 3.46 9.49
N ARG A 36 0.21 2.57 9.59
CA ARG A 36 0.55 1.89 10.86
C ARG A 36 1.06 2.87 11.91
N GLN A 37 1.95 3.78 11.53
CA GLN A 37 2.53 4.78 12.43
C GLN A 37 1.48 5.78 12.93
N LEU A 38 0.62 6.26 12.05
CA LEU A 38 -0.48 7.18 12.41
C LEU A 38 -1.50 6.55 13.35
N GLN A 39 -1.63 5.23 13.36
CA GLN A 39 -2.55 4.47 14.22
C GLN A 39 -1.82 3.79 15.39
N SER A 40 -0.57 4.14 15.66
CA SER A 40 0.18 3.60 16.79
C SER A 40 -0.35 4.12 18.13
N ALA A 41 -0.07 3.40 19.22
CA ALA A 41 -0.47 3.79 20.58
C ALA A 41 -0.03 5.22 20.92
N GLY A 42 -0.96 6.03 21.40
CA GLY A 42 -0.72 7.44 21.77
C GLY A 42 -0.64 8.43 20.60
N SER A 43 -0.80 7.99 19.36
CA SER A 43 -0.80 8.92 18.22
C SER A 43 -2.04 9.82 18.23
N PRO A 44 -1.95 11.06 17.72
CA PRO A 44 -3.10 11.96 17.65
C PRO A 44 -4.27 11.40 16.81
N VAL A 45 -3.97 10.56 15.83
CA VAL A 45 -4.98 9.91 14.98
C VAL A 45 -5.72 8.84 15.78
N LEU A 46 -4.99 7.98 16.51
CA LEU A 46 -5.62 6.95 17.35
C LEU A 46 -6.45 7.59 18.46
N VAL A 47 -6.00 8.69 19.07
CA VAL A 47 -6.78 9.44 20.08
C VAL A 47 -8.12 9.88 19.47
N LYS A 48 -8.15 10.49 18.29
CA LYS A 48 -9.39 10.89 17.60
C LYS A 48 -10.28 9.70 17.24
N MET A 49 -9.68 8.56 16.88
CA MET A 49 -10.44 7.33 16.64
C MET A 49 -11.11 6.84 17.92
N VAL A 50 -10.42 6.87 19.06
CA VAL A 50 -10.97 6.50 20.37
C VAL A 50 -12.08 7.46 20.79
N GLU A 51 -11.90 8.77 20.60
CA GLU A 51 -12.97 9.77 20.85
C GLU A 51 -14.24 9.47 20.04
N ARG A 52 -14.12 8.98 18.81
CA ARG A 52 -15.25 8.67 17.93
C ARG A 52 -15.88 7.31 18.18
N PHE A 53 -15.06 6.27 18.41
CA PHE A 53 -15.49 4.87 18.43
C PHE A 53 -15.46 4.24 19.83
N GLY A 54 -14.91 4.94 20.82
CA GLY A 54 -14.75 4.44 22.19
C GLY A 54 -13.53 3.53 22.37
N GLU A 55 -13.27 3.16 23.63
CA GLU A 55 -12.11 2.33 24.02
C GLU A 55 -12.17 0.88 23.52
N ALA A 56 -13.33 0.43 23.05
CA ALA A 56 -13.50 -0.91 22.47
C ALA A 56 -12.60 -1.16 21.24
N ILE A 57 -12.11 -0.09 20.59
CA ILE A 57 -11.16 -0.20 19.49
C ILE A 57 -9.70 -0.32 19.95
N LEU A 58 -9.43 -0.46 21.26
CA LEU A 58 -8.08 -0.65 21.80
C LEU A 58 -7.90 -2.08 22.32
N ASN A 59 -6.68 -2.58 22.20
CA ASN A 59 -6.20 -3.74 22.93
C ASN A 59 -5.82 -3.33 24.36
N GLY A 60 -5.60 -4.32 25.25
CA GLY A 60 -5.21 -4.07 26.63
C GLY A 60 -3.87 -3.34 26.84
N ASP A 61 -3.03 -3.28 25.81
CA ASP A 61 -1.76 -2.55 25.78
C ASP A 61 -1.88 -1.13 25.18
N GLY A 62 -3.09 -0.69 24.85
CA GLY A 62 -3.36 0.60 24.24
C GLY A 62 -3.11 0.68 22.72
N SER A 63 -2.73 -0.41 22.09
CA SER A 63 -2.61 -0.49 20.62
C SER A 63 -3.98 -0.63 19.96
N LEU A 64 -4.06 -0.30 18.66
CA LEU A 64 -5.29 -0.40 17.88
C LEU A 64 -5.74 -1.86 17.72
N ASN A 65 -6.94 -2.17 18.16
CA ASN A 65 -7.65 -3.42 17.84
C ASN A 65 -8.27 -3.32 16.45
N ARG A 66 -7.51 -3.72 15.41
CA ARG A 66 -7.97 -3.68 14.01
C ARG A 66 -9.20 -4.52 13.75
N ALA A 67 -9.35 -5.66 14.43
CA ALA A 67 -10.53 -6.50 14.32
C ALA A 67 -11.78 -5.80 14.90
N GLY A 68 -11.67 -5.17 16.07
CA GLY A 68 -12.75 -4.39 16.65
C GLY A 68 -13.19 -3.21 15.79
N VAL A 69 -12.23 -2.49 15.16
CA VAL A 69 -12.57 -1.45 14.19
C VAL A 69 -13.28 -2.05 12.98
N ALA A 70 -12.80 -3.16 12.45
CA ALA A 70 -13.39 -3.82 11.29
C ALA A 70 -14.85 -4.24 11.55
N GLU A 71 -15.17 -4.76 12.73
CA GLU A 71 -16.55 -5.11 13.13
C GLU A 71 -17.49 -3.88 13.12
N ILE A 72 -16.98 -2.71 13.51
CA ILE A 72 -17.77 -1.47 13.53
C ILE A 72 -18.01 -0.93 12.12
N VAL A 73 -17.00 -0.96 11.23
CA VAL A 73 -17.03 -0.22 9.96
C VAL A 73 -17.40 -1.06 8.74
N PHE A 74 -17.27 -2.41 8.79
CA PHE A 74 -17.53 -3.28 7.64
C PHE A 74 -18.87 -4.02 7.73
N GLY A 75 -19.93 -3.34 8.21
CA GLY A 75 -21.31 -3.82 8.11
C GLY A 75 -22.01 -3.34 6.83
N SER A 76 -23.14 -3.99 6.50
CA SER A 76 -23.98 -3.58 5.38
C SER A 76 -25.00 -2.51 5.75
N ASP A 77 -25.22 -2.26 7.03
CA ASP A 77 -26.16 -1.30 7.58
C ASP A 77 -25.67 0.16 7.47
N ASP A 78 -26.58 1.11 7.64
CA ASP A 78 -26.27 2.53 7.50
C ASP A 78 -25.36 3.06 8.64
N ALA A 79 -25.40 2.42 9.81
CA ALA A 79 -24.52 2.81 10.93
C ALA A 79 -23.06 2.46 10.62
N SER A 80 -22.81 1.26 10.09
CA SER A 80 -21.45 0.84 9.67
C SER A 80 -20.92 1.70 8.52
N LYS A 81 -21.75 2.07 7.55
CA LYS A 81 -21.36 2.99 6.48
C LYS A 81 -20.99 4.38 7.00
N ALA A 82 -21.77 4.90 7.95
CA ALA A 82 -21.47 6.17 8.60
C ALA A 82 -20.17 6.08 9.40
N ALA A 83 -19.96 4.99 10.15
CA ALA A 83 -18.74 4.74 10.89
C ALA A 83 -17.50 4.66 9.97
N LEU A 84 -17.60 3.99 8.82
CA LEU A 84 -16.53 3.95 7.82
C LEU A 84 -16.21 5.34 7.27
N LYS A 85 -17.23 6.15 7.00
CA LYS A 85 -17.04 7.53 6.55
C LYS A 85 -16.32 8.38 7.60
N ASP A 86 -16.69 8.23 8.88
CA ASP A 86 -16.04 8.95 9.98
C ASP A 86 -14.59 8.49 10.18
N LEU A 87 -14.33 7.17 10.12
CA LEU A 87 -12.98 6.62 10.15
C LEU A 87 -12.11 7.21 9.06
N ASN A 88 -12.60 7.20 7.82
CA ASN A 88 -11.91 7.78 6.69
C ASN A 88 -11.68 9.29 6.86
N GLY A 89 -12.65 10.02 7.40
CA GLY A 89 -12.54 11.44 7.72
C GLY A 89 -11.45 11.76 8.77
N ILE A 90 -11.16 10.83 9.67
CA ILE A 90 -10.09 10.96 10.66
C ILE A 90 -8.72 10.59 10.06
N VAL A 91 -8.65 9.46 9.36
CA VAL A 91 -7.38 8.85 8.93
C VAL A 91 -6.84 9.48 7.64
N HIS A 92 -7.69 9.70 6.62
CA HIS A 92 -7.22 10.14 5.30
C HIS A 92 -6.51 11.51 5.31
N PRO A 93 -7.01 12.55 6.01
CA PRO A 93 -6.30 13.82 6.03
C PRO A 93 -4.92 13.74 6.66
N ALA A 94 -4.78 12.97 7.74
CA ALA A 94 -3.50 12.77 8.42
C ALA A 94 -2.53 11.97 7.53
N MET A 95 -3.03 10.93 6.87
CA MET A 95 -2.26 10.11 5.95
C MET A 95 -1.77 10.93 4.75
N GLN A 96 -2.66 11.72 4.13
CA GLN A 96 -2.31 12.60 3.03
C GLN A 96 -1.23 13.63 3.43
N ALA A 97 -1.39 14.25 4.59
CA ALA A 97 -0.42 15.23 5.10
C ALA A 97 0.97 14.59 5.31
N GLU A 98 1.03 13.38 5.88
CA GLU A 98 2.29 12.69 6.13
C GLU A 98 2.94 12.19 4.83
N ILE A 99 2.16 11.65 3.89
CA ILE A 99 2.65 11.28 2.55
C ILE A 99 3.29 12.50 1.86
N MET A 100 2.58 13.63 1.82
CA MET A 100 3.09 14.86 1.20
C MET A 100 4.34 15.40 1.89
N ARG A 101 4.40 15.29 3.23
CA ARG A 101 5.58 15.67 3.99
C ARG A 101 6.80 14.82 3.63
N GLN A 102 6.63 13.50 3.52
CA GLN A 102 7.72 12.59 3.16
C GLN A 102 8.16 12.77 1.70
N ILE A 103 7.21 12.95 0.77
CA ILE A 103 7.53 13.29 -0.63
C ILE A 103 8.38 14.55 -0.69
N LYS A 104 7.94 15.61 0.01
CA LYS A 104 8.71 16.86 0.04
C LYS A 104 10.12 16.67 0.60
N LEU A 105 10.29 15.90 1.65
CA LEU A 105 11.61 15.62 2.21
C LEU A 105 12.52 14.87 1.23
N GLY A 106 12.00 13.88 0.51
CA GLY A 106 12.74 13.18 -0.54
C GLY A 106 13.19 14.12 -1.65
N HIS A 107 12.28 14.98 -2.14
CA HIS A 107 12.59 15.98 -3.15
C HIS A 107 13.60 17.05 -2.67
N ASP A 108 13.44 17.56 -1.44
CA ASP A 108 14.40 18.51 -0.84
C ASP A 108 15.79 17.86 -0.66
N GLY A 109 15.85 16.54 -0.46
CA GLY A 109 17.08 15.73 -0.43
C GLY A 109 17.67 15.43 -1.81
N GLY A 110 17.05 15.89 -2.90
CA GLY A 110 17.52 15.68 -4.27
C GLY A 110 17.23 14.28 -4.82
N GLN A 111 16.32 13.51 -4.21
CA GLN A 111 15.98 12.15 -4.59
C GLN A 111 14.69 12.09 -5.42
N HIS A 112 14.61 11.14 -6.35
CA HIS A 112 13.32 10.71 -6.89
C HIS A 112 12.56 9.97 -5.80
N VAL A 113 11.25 10.17 -5.74
CA VAL A 113 10.41 9.56 -4.71
C VAL A 113 9.56 8.46 -5.32
N VAL A 114 9.52 7.32 -4.65
CA VAL A 114 8.62 6.22 -4.96
C VAL A 114 7.56 6.14 -3.88
N LEU A 115 6.30 6.42 -4.25
CA LEU A 115 5.15 6.22 -3.38
C LEU A 115 4.69 4.75 -3.51
N ASP A 116 5.04 3.96 -2.51
CA ASP A 116 4.60 2.57 -2.40
C ASP A 116 3.17 2.55 -1.86
N PHE A 117 2.20 2.34 -2.76
CA PHE A 117 0.78 2.40 -2.45
C PHE A 117 0.03 1.20 -3.06
N PRO A 118 -0.29 0.16 -2.26
CA PRO A 118 -0.95 -1.05 -2.76
C PRO A 118 -2.31 -0.80 -3.42
N LEU A 119 -3.05 0.20 -2.95
CA LEU A 119 -4.40 0.53 -3.41
C LEU A 119 -4.41 1.65 -4.48
N LEU A 120 -3.33 1.80 -5.24
CA LEU A 120 -3.24 2.86 -6.25
C LEU A 120 -4.23 2.68 -7.40
N ALA A 121 -4.57 1.44 -7.75
CA ALA A 121 -5.56 1.15 -8.79
C ALA A 121 -7.01 1.41 -8.33
N GLU A 122 -7.27 1.32 -7.01
CA GLU A 122 -8.54 1.68 -6.39
C GLU A 122 -8.66 3.19 -6.13
N ASN A 123 -7.53 3.84 -5.87
CA ASN A 123 -7.43 5.26 -5.54
C ASN A 123 -6.38 5.93 -6.44
N PRO A 124 -6.67 6.15 -7.72
CA PRO A 124 -5.73 6.77 -8.66
C PRO A 124 -5.29 8.16 -8.23
N ARG A 125 -4.05 8.53 -8.60
CA ARG A 125 -3.44 9.84 -8.34
C ARG A 125 -3.01 10.48 -9.64
N ASP A 126 -3.33 11.77 -9.79
CA ASP A 126 -3.03 12.54 -11.00
C ASP A 126 -1.66 13.26 -10.93
N ASP A 127 -1.00 13.20 -9.75
CA ASP A 127 0.27 13.87 -9.48
C ASP A 127 1.50 12.98 -9.66
N LEU A 128 1.33 11.77 -10.20
CA LEU A 128 2.42 10.85 -10.48
C LEU A 128 3.04 11.10 -11.86
N ASP A 129 4.37 11.16 -11.94
CA ASP A 129 5.10 11.24 -13.20
C ASP A 129 5.13 9.91 -13.95
N ALA A 130 5.14 8.81 -13.19
CA ALA A 130 5.08 7.44 -13.72
C ALA A 130 4.42 6.49 -12.71
N THR A 131 3.95 5.34 -13.19
CA THR A 131 3.40 4.27 -12.34
C THR A 131 4.05 2.94 -12.71
N ILE A 132 4.71 2.31 -11.74
CA ILE A 132 5.24 0.95 -11.84
C ILE A 132 4.21 -0.01 -11.25
N VAL A 133 3.79 -0.99 -12.05
CA VAL A 133 2.94 -2.09 -11.58
C VAL A 133 3.77 -3.37 -11.51
N VAL A 134 3.90 -3.92 -10.31
CA VAL A 134 4.48 -5.26 -10.15
C VAL A 134 3.40 -6.28 -10.44
N ASP A 135 3.60 -7.03 -11.52
CA ASP A 135 2.63 -8.00 -12.02
C ASP A 135 3.11 -9.43 -11.83
N ILE A 136 2.15 -10.32 -11.65
CA ILE A 136 2.34 -11.76 -11.59
C ILE A 136 1.04 -12.47 -11.96
N ASP A 137 1.16 -13.67 -12.48
CA ASP A 137 0.01 -14.53 -12.70
C ASP A 137 -0.76 -14.80 -11.38
N PRO A 138 -2.11 -14.73 -11.38
CA PRO A 138 -2.90 -14.92 -10.17
C PRO A 138 -2.69 -16.25 -9.45
N GLU A 139 -2.51 -17.36 -10.19
CA GLU A 139 -2.29 -18.66 -9.55
C GLU A 139 -0.88 -18.71 -8.90
N THR A 140 0.11 -18.09 -9.51
CA THR A 140 1.43 -17.92 -8.90
C THR A 140 1.36 -17.06 -7.64
N ALA A 141 0.52 -16.04 -7.62
CA ALA A 141 0.29 -15.24 -6.42
C ALA A 141 -0.35 -16.07 -5.30
N VAL A 142 -1.36 -16.92 -5.62
CA VAL A 142 -1.97 -17.86 -4.66
C VAL A 142 -0.90 -18.81 -4.12
N ASP A 143 -0.11 -19.43 -4.99
CA ASP A 143 0.96 -20.36 -4.59
C ASP A 143 1.94 -19.70 -3.60
N ARG A 144 2.40 -18.48 -3.88
CA ARG A 144 3.27 -17.72 -2.96
C ARG A 144 2.61 -17.42 -1.62
N LEU A 145 1.34 -17.05 -1.62
CA LEU A 145 0.61 -16.77 -0.37
C LEU A 145 0.44 -18.01 0.49
N VAL A 146 0.15 -19.14 -0.12
CA VAL A 146 -0.03 -20.43 0.58
C VAL A 146 1.33 -20.98 1.02
N ASN A 147 2.26 -21.20 0.09
CA ASN A 147 3.47 -21.95 0.36
C ASN A 147 4.59 -21.15 1.03
N ILE A 148 4.64 -19.82 0.82
CA ILE A 148 5.68 -18.95 1.41
C ILE A 148 5.16 -18.25 2.66
N ARG A 149 3.89 -17.78 2.65
CA ARG A 149 3.32 -17.03 3.78
C ARG A 149 2.43 -17.86 4.71
N GLY A 150 2.21 -19.15 4.38
CA GLY A 150 1.41 -20.06 5.19
C GLY A 150 -0.08 -19.69 5.28
N MET A 151 -0.60 -18.97 4.29
CA MET A 151 -2.00 -18.54 4.26
C MET A 151 -2.90 -19.72 3.82
N ASP A 152 -4.13 -19.79 4.35
CA ASP A 152 -5.13 -20.68 3.79
C ASP A 152 -5.46 -20.31 2.34
N GLU A 153 -5.65 -21.29 1.47
CA GLU A 153 -5.87 -21.05 0.04
C GLU A 153 -7.15 -20.26 -0.22
N THR A 154 -8.24 -20.57 0.51
CA THR A 154 -9.50 -19.85 0.39
C THR A 154 -9.34 -18.38 0.79
N ASP A 155 -8.58 -18.13 1.87
CA ASP A 155 -8.29 -16.77 2.34
C ASP A 155 -7.42 -16.02 1.31
N ALA A 156 -6.41 -16.67 0.72
CA ALA A 156 -5.58 -16.09 -0.33
C ALA A 156 -6.39 -15.68 -1.55
N ARG A 157 -7.25 -16.58 -2.06
CA ARG A 157 -8.14 -16.29 -3.20
C ARG A 157 -9.12 -15.17 -2.90
N ASN A 158 -9.73 -15.16 -1.71
CA ASN A 158 -10.63 -14.09 -1.27
C ASN A 158 -9.93 -12.73 -1.22
N ARG A 159 -8.71 -12.67 -0.71
CA ARG A 159 -7.92 -11.42 -0.66
C ARG A 159 -7.56 -10.91 -2.05
N ILE A 160 -7.18 -11.79 -2.97
CA ILE A 160 -6.94 -11.43 -4.36
C ILE A 160 -8.22 -10.90 -5.02
N ALA A 161 -9.36 -11.57 -4.82
CA ALA A 161 -10.64 -11.18 -5.40
C ALA A 161 -11.17 -9.83 -4.87
N ASN A 162 -10.79 -9.44 -3.66
CA ASN A 162 -11.18 -8.17 -3.04
C ASN A 162 -10.33 -6.97 -3.47
N GLN A 163 -9.25 -7.19 -4.23
CA GLN A 163 -8.44 -6.11 -4.81
C GLN A 163 -8.96 -5.73 -6.20
N ALA A 164 -8.50 -4.59 -6.73
CA ALA A 164 -8.69 -4.26 -8.15
C ALA A 164 -8.22 -5.41 -9.03
N SER A 165 -8.93 -5.68 -10.13
CA SER A 165 -8.53 -6.76 -11.03
C SER A 165 -7.12 -6.50 -11.63
N ARG A 166 -6.46 -7.56 -12.10
CA ARG A 166 -5.17 -7.47 -12.78
C ARG A 166 -5.23 -6.47 -13.93
N GLU A 167 -6.29 -6.52 -14.73
CA GLU A 167 -6.51 -5.62 -15.88
C GLU A 167 -6.60 -4.16 -15.43
N LYS A 168 -7.30 -3.86 -14.32
CA LYS A 168 -7.38 -2.51 -13.78
C LYS A 168 -6.03 -2.02 -13.30
N ARG A 169 -5.23 -2.88 -12.65
CA ARG A 169 -3.87 -2.51 -12.25
C ARG A 169 -2.98 -2.24 -13.45
N LEU A 170 -3.00 -3.11 -14.46
CA LEU A 170 -2.22 -2.92 -15.68
C LEU A 170 -2.65 -1.69 -16.48
N ALA A 171 -3.93 -1.31 -16.43
CA ALA A 171 -4.44 -0.14 -17.14
C ALA A 171 -3.88 1.20 -16.62
N ILE A 172 -3.39 1.26 -15.38
CA ILE A 172 -2.76 2.47 -14.81
C ILE A 172 -1.24 2.46 -14.92
N ALA A 173 -0.66 1.36 -15.43
CA ALA A 173 0.78 1.22 -15.52
C ALA A 173 1.35 2.05 -16.66
N SER A 174 2.38 2.86 -16.39
CA SER A 174 3.30 3.33 -17.42
C SER A 174 4.43 2.32 -17.67
N HIS A 175 4.78 1.55 -16.61
CA HIS A 175 5.78 0.50 -16.67
C HIS A 175 5.29 -0.73 -15.89
N VAL A 176 5.59 -1.91 -16.41
CA VAL A 176 5.24 -3.19 -15.76
C VAL A 176 6.54 -3.93 -15.43
N VAL A 177 6.63 -4.40 -14.19
CA VAL A 177 7.70 -5.31 -13.74
C VAL A 177 7.07 -6.68 -13.54
N ASP A 178 7.43 -7.64 -14.39
CA ASP A 178 6.99 -9.03 -14.29
C ASP A 178 7.85 -9.78 -13.26
N ASN A 179 7.24 -10.16 -12.15
CA ASN A 179 7.91 -10.92 -11.09
C ASN A 179 7.59 -12.43 -11.15
N SER A 180 7.48 -13.00 -12.35
CA SER A 180 7.30 -14.44 -12.52
C SER A 180 8.63 -15.22 -12.53
N GLY A 181 9.76 -14.51 -12.73
CA GLY A 181 11.10 -15.08 -12.78
C GLY A 181 11.80 -15.17 -11.41
N ASP A 182 13.11 -15.37 -11.45
CA ASP A 182 13.97 -15.33 -10.28
C ASP A 182 14.34 -13.88 -9.87
N VAL A 183 15.04 -13.75 -8.75
CA VAL A 183 15.41 -12.43 -8.18
C VAL A 183 16.39 -11.67 -9.07
N ASP A 184 17.27 -12.36 -9.80
CA ASP A 184 18.25 -11.69 -10.66
C ASP A 184 17.57 -11.09 -11.90
N ALA A 185 16.62 -11.84 -12.49
CA ALA A 185 15.78 -11.34 -13.57
C ALA A 185 14.90 -10.16 -13.12
N LEU A 186 14.35 -10.22 -11.90
CA LEU A 186 13.60 -9.13 -11.31
C LEU A 186 14.46 -7.88 -11.14
N ARG A 187 15.67 -8.03 -10.59
CA ARG A 187 16.63 -6.93 -10.41
C ARG A 187 16.93 -6.23 -11.73
N THR A 188 17.26 -7.00 -12.77
CA THR A 188 17.54 -6.46 -14.09
C THR A 188 16.37 -5.66 -14.64
N GLN A 189 15.14 -6.17 -14.53
CA GLN A 189 13.95 -5.43 -14.97
C GLN A 189 13.72 -4.13 -14.18
N VAL A 190 13.95 -4.15 -12.86
CA VAL A 190 13.80 -2.96 -12.01
C VAL A 190 14.83 -1.89 -12.38
N GLU A 191 16.09 -2.29 -12.59
CA GLU A 191 17.16 -1.40 -13.04
C GLU A 191 16.84 -0.76 -14.40
N ASP A 192 16.38 -1.56 -15.37
CA ASP A 192 15.99 -1.08 -16.70
C ASP A 192 14.82 -0.09 -16.64
N VAL A 193 13.76 -0.45 -15.90
CA VAL A 193 12.58 0.41 -15.72
C VAL A 193 12.95 1.71 -15.02
N TRP A 194 13.76 1.63 -13.96
CA TRP A 194 14.20 2.80 -13.22
C TRP A 194 15.06 3.73 -14.08
N GLY A 195 15.97 3.16 -14.88
CA GLY A 195 16.76 3.91 -15.85
C GLY A 195 15.92 4.61 -16.94
N GLN A 196 14.84 3.96 -17.42
CA GLN A 196 13.91 4.58 -18.38
C GLN A 196 13.12 5.74 -17.79
N ILE A 197 12.78 5.67 -16.50
CA ILE A 197 12.00 6.72 -15.81
C ILE A 197 12.90 7.91 -15.47
N THR A 198 14.15 7.67 -15.04
CA THR A 198 15.02 8.71 -14.45
C THR A 198 16.09 9.26 -15.41
N GLY A 199 16.36 8.57 -16.50
CA GLY A 199 17.38 8.96 -17.54
C GLY A 199 16.77 9.86 -18.56
#